data_534d3017d51f063ee5d1958d570a7e6e
#
_entry.id   534d3017d51f063ee5d1958d570a7e6e
#
_cell.length_a   1.000
_cell.length_b   1.000
_cell.length_c   1.000
_cell.angle_alpha   90.00
_cell.angle_beta   90.00
_cell.angle_gamma   90.00
#
_symmetry.space_group_name_H-M   'P 1'
#
loop_
_entity.id
_entity.type
_entity.pdbx_description
1 polymer ?
#
loop_
_entity_poly.entity_id
_entity_poly.type
_entity_poly.pdbx_seq_one_letter_code
_entity_poly.pdbx_strand_id
1 'polypeptide(L)'
;GQEALSKAGVDSNPAVRYIDLEGRTVVPGFNDNHVHALILGDHRSVPSLAGLDAEKIVYAVTKHYPAPKPGELLLAYEWDYPACPNPHRKILDDAFPDNPVVLVQFSGHGVWVNTKTLEAMGIDQSAPADSASSAGNHTAPEDPLVRDEEGNATGIIRDSSSNSLLMEHFKKVHRNPALARERLETALREFRERGITSFQDNTWFFPAILGYRRLKRHGRLTARVSCWLFGNDPKRSALMNLPLYGGNLLTRGPWKFILDGSFSAHTGWLCEPYANDPGNYGRGVPASHIEGYLEFLLKKNRQGAFHAIGDRAVKEFLDAAEKVAGKNPRLKDFRLRIEHAQLIRKEDIKRIRDLNILVAAQPSALATPDKDRE
;
A
#
# COMPACT_ATOMS: atom_id res chain seq x y z
N GLY A 1 -4.71 -3.44 -42.89
CA GLY A 1 -4.34 -2.17 -43.50
C GLY A 1 -5.50 -1.61 -44.33
N GLN A 2 -5.22 -0.77 -45.32
CA GLN A 2 -6.20 -0.08 -46.17
C GLN A 2 -7.20 -1.03 -46.85
N GLU A 3 -6.77 -2.19 -47.31
CA GLU A 3 -7.63 -3.19 -47.92
C GLU A 3 -8.72 -3.73 -47.00
N ALA A 4 -8.45 -3.84 -45.70
CA ALA A 4 -9.44 -4.26 -44.70
C ALA A 4 -10.47 -3.15 -44.41
N LEU A 5 -10.06 -1.90 -44.46
CA LEU A 5 -10.92 -0.72 -44.27
C LEU A 5 -11.86 -0.55 -45.49
N SER A 6 -11.33 -0.70 -46.68
CA SER A 6 -12.12 -0.67 -47.92
C SER A 6 -13.17 -1.78 -47.96
N LYS A 7 -12.78 -3.02 -47.62
CA LYS A 7 -13.73 -4.16 -47.51
C LYS A 7 -14.80 -3.96 -46.44
N ALA A 8 -14.55 -3.17 -45.42
CA ALA A 8 -15.51 -2.86 -44.35
C ALA A 8 -16.44 -1.68 -44.71
N GLY A 9 -16.28 -1.05 -45.86
CA GLY A 9 -17.08 0.12 -46.28
C GLY A 9 -16.84 1.37 -45.43
N VAL A 10 -15.66 1.45 -44.80
CA VAL A 10 -15.35 2.48 -43.83
C VAL A 10 -14.87 3.76 -44.50
N ASP A 11 -14.25 3.65 -45.70
CA ASP A 11 -13.65 4.77 -46.45
C ASP A 11 -14.67 5.84 -46.91
N SER A 12 -15.95 5.51 -46.97
CA SER A 12 -17.03 6.44 -47.41
C SER A 12 -17.96 6.89 -46.29
N ASN A 13 -17.72 6.46 -45.03
CA ASN A 13 -18.58 6.81 -43.91
C ASN A 13 -18.06 8.06 -43.17
N PRO A 14 -18.76 9.23 -43.26
CA PRO A 14 -18.31 10.48 -42.65
C PRO A 14 -18.28 10.42 -41.08
N ALA A 15 -18.89 9.41 -40.49
CA ALA A 15 -18.84 9.20 -39.03
C ALA A 15 -17.56 8.48 -38.58
N VAL A 16 -16.75 7.97 -39.54
CA VAL A 16 -15.49 7.29 -39.20
C VAL A 16 -14.33 8.26 -39.20
N ARG A 17 -13.64 8.33 -38.07
CA ARG A 17 -12.41 9.07 -37.95
C ARG A 17 -11.22 8.17 -38.22
N TYR A 18 -10.43 8.49 -39.22
CA TYR A 18 -9.15 7.85 -39.52
C TYR A 18 -8.03 8.52 -38.73
N ILE A 19 -7.18 7.71 -38.12
CA ILE A 19 -5.98 8.17 -37.40
C ILE A 19 -4.80 7.40 -37.95
N ASP A 20 -3.89 8.10 -38.62
CA ASP A 20 -2.62 7.54 -39.03
C ASP A 20 -1.71 7.39 -37.81
N LEU A 21 -1.24 6.19 -37.57
CA LEU A 21 -0.35 5.88 -36.43
C LEU A 21 1.12 6.08 -36.75
N GLU A 22 1.47 6.43 -38.00
CA GLU A 22 2.86 6.63 -38.42
C GLU A 22 3.77 5.43 -38.04
N GLY A 23 3.28 4.21 -38.22
CA GLY A 23 3.98 2.98 -37.86
C GLY A 23 3.97 2.60 -36.38
N ARG A 24 3.31 3.38 -35.52
CA ARG A 24 3.17 3.06 -34.08
C ARG A 24 2.17 1.92 -33.86
N THR A 25 2.33 1.21 -32.76
CA THR A 25 1.44 0.12 -32.35
C THR A 25 0.36 0.62 -31.41
N VAL A 26 -0.89 0.18 -31.61
CA VAL A 26 -1.99 0.38 -30.67
C VAL A 26 -2.12 -0.86 -29.80
N VAL A 27 -2.18 -0.63 -28.50
CA VAL A 27 -2.49 -1.65 -27.50
C VAL A 27 -3.70 -1.20 -26.66
N PRO A 28 -4.44 -2.11 -26.04
CA PRO A 28 -5.43 -1.74 -25.02
C PRO A 28 -4.77 -0.92 -23.92
N GLY A 29 -5.50 0.05 -23.36
CA GLY A 29 -5.02 0.78 -22.20
C GLY A 29 -4.75 -0.16 -21.02
N PHE A 30 -3.66 0.11 -20.29
CA PHE A 30 -3.26 -0.73 -19.16
C PHE A 30 -4.26 -0.65 -18.00
N ASN A 31 -4.39 -1.76 -17.29
CA ASN A 31 -5.12 -1.85 -16.04
C ASN A 31 -4.14 -2.17 -14.91
N ASP A 32 -3.90 -1.20 -14.03
CA ASP A 32 -3.12 -1.47 -12.82
C ASP A 32 -4.02 -2.13 -11.77
N ASN A 33 -3.64 -3.30 -11.32
CA ASN A 33 -4.49 -4.12 -10.46
C ASN A 33 -4.29 -3.89 -8.96
N HIS A 34 -3.34 -3.01 -8.55
CA HIS A 34 -3.09 -2.69 -7.15
C HIS A 34 -2.38 -1.35 -6.99
N VAL A 35 -3.12 -0.30 -6.65
CA VAL A 35 -2.57 1.02 -6.39
C VAL A 35 -3.13 1.64 -5.12
N HIS A 36 -2.46 2.70 -4.66
CA HIS A 36 -2.90 3.62 -3.61
C HIS A 36 -2.86 5.04 -4.16
N ALA A 37 -3.84 5.40 -4.99
CA ALA A 37 -3.78 6.61 -5.79
C ALA A 37 -3.65 7.91 -4.98
N LEU A 38 -4.35 8.02 -3.84
CA LEU A 38 -4.23 9.19 -2.98
C LEU A 38 -2.84 9.29 -2.35
N ILE A 39 -2.28 8.14 -1.93
CA ILE A 39 -0.92 8.07 -1.36
C ILE A 39 0.11 8.42 -2.45
N LEU A 40 -0.05 7.92 -3.68
CA LEU A 40 0.82 8.30 -4.80
C LEU A 40 0.82 9.81 -5.03
N GLY A 41 -0.36 10.44 -5.04
CA GLY A 41 -0.46 11.90 -5.17
C GLY A 41 0.19 12.64 -4.01
N ASP A 42 0.14 12.10 -2.81
CA ASP A 42 0.80 12.64 -1.63
C ASP A 42 2.33 12.51 -1.73
N HIS A 43 2.84 11.34 -2.13
CA HIS A 43 4.27 11.13 -2.42
C HIS A 43 4.82 12.16 -3.42
N ARG A 44 4.06 12.53 -4.44
CA ARG A 44 4.46 13.52 -5.46
C ARG A 44 4.45 14.97 -4.95
N SER A 45 4.00 15.20 -3.74
CA SER A 45 3.92 16.54 -3.13
C SER A 45 5.04 16.83 -2.15
N VAL A 46 5.85 15.84 -1.82
CA VAL A 46 6.97 15.91 -0.89
C VAL A 46 8.22 15.28 -1.52
N PRO A 47 9.43 15.42 -0.93
CA PRO A 47 10.64 14.85 -1.52
C PRO A 47 10.57 13.32 -1.67
N SER A 48 11.05 12.80 -2.80
CA SER A 48 11.44 11.41 -2.93
C SER A 48 12.88 11.26 -2.44
N LEU A 49 13.12 10.25 -1.61
CA LEU A 49 14.42 9.93 -1.01
C LEU A 49 15.05 8.70 -1.67
N ALA A 50 14.47 8.21 -2.76
CA ALA A 50 14.93 7.00 -3.43
C ALA A 50 16.40 7.10 -3.85
N GLY A 51 17.22 6.14 -3.41
CA GLY A 51 18.64 6.07 -3.75
C GLY A 51 19.54 7.10 -3.04
N LEU A 52 19.03 7.82 -2.03
CA LEU A 52 19.77 8.83 -1.30
C LEU A 52 20.38 8.24 -0.01
N ASP A 53 21.65 8.57 0.26
CA ASP A 53 22.28 8.38 1.55
C ASP A 53 21.76 9.40 2.59
N ALA A 54 22.12 9.21 3.87
CA ALA A 54 21.61 10.00 4.97
C ALA A 54 21.87 11.52 4.83
N GLU A 55 23.05 11.93 4.35
CA GLU A 55 23.39 13.33 4.14
C GLU A 55 22.56 13.98 3.03
N LYS A 56 22.40 13.26 1.93
CA LYS A 56 21.55 13.70 0.80
C LYS A 56 20.07 13.75 1.17
N ILE A 57 19.62 12.84 2.04
CA ILE A 57 18.26 12.85 2.62
C ILE A 57 18.05 14.16 3.39
N VAL A 58 18.94 14.48 4.32
CA VAL A 58 18.88 15.76 5.09
C VAL A 58 18.85 16.95 4.13
N TYR A 59 19.74 16.97 3.12
CA TYR A 59 19.75 18.04 2.12
C TYR A 59 18.42 18.14 1.35
N ALA A 60 17.86 17.03 0.91
CA ALA A 60 16.61 17.01 0.17
C ALA A 60 15.43 17.54 0.99
N VAL A 61 15.34 17.12 2.27
CA VAL A 61 14.32 17.60 3.21
C VAL A 61 14.50 19.09 3.48
N THR A 62 15.72 19.56 3.79
CA THR A 62 16.03 20.99 4.02
C THR A 62 15.66 21.84 2.80
N LYS A 63 16.00 21.37 1.61
CA LYS A 63 15.68 22.10 0.36
C LYS A 63 14.18 22.22 0.12
N HIS A 64 13.40 21.21 0.48
CA HIS A 64 11.95 21.22 0.32
C HIS A 64 11.26 22.07 1.39
N TYR A 65 11.79 22.08 2.62
CA TYR A 65 11.30 22.85 3.76
C TYR A 65 12.33 23.89 4.18
N PRO A 66 12.55 24.99 3.42
CA PRO A 66 13.65 25.91 3.65
C PRO A 66 13.51 26.75 4.93
N ALA A 67 12.30 26.89 5.47
CA ALA A 67 12.02 27.62 6.69
C ALA A 67 10.76 27.05 7.37
N PRO A 68 10.80 25.80 7.87
CA PRO A 68 9.64 25.20 8.50
C PRO A 68 9.33 25.90 9.83
N LYS A 69 8.05 26.06 10.14
CA LYS A 69 7.64 26.58 11.44
C LYS A 69 7.95 25.56 12.54
N PRO A 70 8.37 25.98 13.74
CA PRO A 70 8.54 25.04 14.84
C PRO A 70 7.30 24.16 15.06
N GLY A 71 7.51 22.85 15.19
CA GLY A 71 6.43 21.86 15.29
C GLY A 71 5.73 21.46 13.99
N GLU A 72 6.10 22.07 12.86
CA GLU A 72 5.62 21.63 11.54
C GLU A 72 6.20 20.25 11.21
N LEU A 73 5.32 19.32 10.78
CA LEU A 73 5.73 17.99 10.34
C LEU A 73 6.49 18.06 9.02
N LEU A 74 7.71 17.55 9.00
CA LEU A 74 8.51 17.35 7.80
C LEU A 74 8.35 15.92 7.32
N LEU A 75 7.75 15.74 6.14
CA LEU A 75 7.40 14.44 5.57
C LEU A 75 8.16 14.22 4.27
N ALA A 76 8.73 13.02 4.09
CA ALA A 76 9.29 12.58 2.82
C ALA A 76 9.09 11.06 2.66
N TYR A 77 9.25 10.55 1.43
CA TYR A 77 8.99 9.15 1.10
C TYR A 77 10.16 8.50 0.37
N GLU A 78 10.14 7.17 0.37
CA GLU A 78 10.97 6.32 -0.47
C GLU A 78 12.44 6.20 -0.02
N TRP A 79 12.78 6.45 1.27
CA TRP A 79 14.10 6.04 1.75
C TRP A 79 14.21 4.51 1.81
N ASP A 80 15.42 3.97 1.65
CA ASP A 80 15.62 2.52 1.67
C ASP A 80 17.02 2.15 2.18
N TYR A 81 17.15 0.96 2.80
CA TYR A 81 18.39 0.47 3.38
C TYR A 81 19.56 0.35 2.40
N PRO A 82 19.42 -0.10 1.15
CA PRO A 82 20.55 -0.19 0.22
C PRO A 82 21.29 1.13 -0.01
N ALA A 83 20.57 2.24 0.00
CA ALA A 83 21.18 3.57 -0.16
C ALA A 83 21.52 4.22 1.18
N CYS A 84 20.80 3.87 2.26
CA CYS A 84 20.99 4.39 3.60
C CYS A 84 21.02 3.22 4.61
N PRO A 85 22.12 2.45 4.68
CA PRO A 85 22.17 1.18 5.41
C PRO A 85 22.09 1.32 6.92
N ASN A 86 22.51 2.46 7.47
CA ASN A 86 22.53 2.73 8.92
C ASN A 86 21.76 4.00 9.28
N PRO A 87 20.43 4.04 9.06
CA PRO A 87 19.64 5.21 9.41
C PRO A 87 19.56 5.34 10.92
N HIS A 88 19.90 6.53 11.44
CA HIS A 88 19.85 6.81 12.87
C HIS A 88 19.27 8.20 13.12
N ARG A 89 18.38 8.33 14.13
CA ARG A 89 17.66 9.58 14.45
C ARG A 89 18.56 10.78 14.66
N LYS A 90 19.79 10.57 15.16
CA LYS A 90 20.73 11.65 15.52
C LYS A 90 20.97 12.62 14.36
N ILE A 91 21.14 12.14 13.14
CA ILE A 91 21.35 13.02 11.97
C ILE A 91 20.13 13.89 11.70
N LEU A 92 18.92 13.37 11.96
CA LEU A 92 17.68 14.13 11.84
C LEU A 92 17.46 15.08 13.00
N ASP A 93 17.89 14.70 14.23
CA ASP A 93 17.85 15.56 15.41
C ASP A 93 18.74 16.79 15.24
N ASP A 94 19.97 16.58 14.73
CA ASP A 94 20.95 17.63 14.50
C ASP A 94 20.46 18.61 13.41
N ALA A 95 19.79 18.09 12.37
CA ALA A 95 19.31 18.90 11.23
C ALA A 95 17.97 19.60 11.50
N PHE A 96 17.08 18.99 12.27
CA PHE A 96 15.70 19.45 12.49
C PHE A 96 15.31 19.40 13.98
N PRO A 97 15.97 20.16 14.86
CA PRO A 97 15.77 20.07 16.32
C PRO A 97 14.38 20.51 16.77
N ASP A 98 13.71 21.39 16.02
CA ASP A 98 12.42 21.97 16.39
C ASP A 98 11.21 21.34 15.67
N ASN A 99 11.47 20.43 14.74
CA ASN A 99 10.44 19.89 13.87
C ASN A 99 10.33 18.36 13.98
N PRO A 100 9.13 17.79 14.07
CA PRO A 100 8.96 16.36 13.88
C PRO A 100 9.25 15.99 12.43
N VAL A 101 10.07 14.94 12.24
CA VAL A 101 10.44 14.39 10.92
C VAL A 101 9.91 12.98 10.79
N VAL A 102 9.23 12.69 9.70
CA VAL A 102 8.75 11.35 9.35
C VAL A 102 9.17 11.02 7.92
N LEU A 103 10.12 10.13 7.78
CA LEU A 103 10.59 9.62 6.50
C LEU A 103 10.00 8.22 6.29
N VAL A 104 9.12 8.07 5.31
CA VAL A 104 8.44 6.79 5.06
C VAL A 104 9.31 5.93 4.17
N GLN A 105 9.52 4.68 4.58
CA GLN A 105 10.29 3.71 3.82
C GLN A 105 9.62 3.38 2.48
N PHE A 106 10.39 2.97 1.49
CA PHE A 106 9.92 2.59 0.15
C PHE A 106 8.75 1.60 0.18
N SER A 107 8.79 0.63 1.09
CA SER A 107 7.72 -0.37 1.25
C SER A 107 6.40 0.21 1.80
N GLY A 108 6.43 1.40 2.41
CA GLY A 108 5.32 1.96 3.16
C GLY A 108 5.08 1.32 4.54
N HIS A 109 5.84 0.30 4.93
CA HIS A 109 5.66 -0.43 6.19
C HIS A 109 6.59 0.03 7.32
N GLY A 110 7.62 0.83 7.03
CA GLY A 110 8.53 1.39 8.01
C GLY A 110 8.62 2.90 7.93
N VAL A 111 9.04 3.52 9.03
CA VAL A 111 9.37 4.95 9.05
C VAL A 111 10.68 5.19 9.79
N TRP A 112 11.44 6.19 9.34
CA TRP A 112 12.58 6.73 10.03
C TRP A 112 12.20 8.11 10.57
N VAL A 113 12.33 8.29 11.88
CA VAL A 113 11.86 9.48 12.61
C VAL A 113 12.96 10.05 13.53
N ASN A 114 12.82 11.33 13.87
CA ASN A 114 13.68 11.98 14.85
C ASN A 114 13.08 11.92 16.27
N THR A 115 13.85 12.40 17.24
CA THR A 115 13.45 12.49 18.65
C THR A 115 12.18 13.30 18.84
N LYS A 116 12.02 14.43 18.13
CA LYS A 116 10.79 15.24 18.18
C LYS A 116 9.53 14.46 17.78
N THR A 117 9.67 13.57 16.81
CA THR A 117 8.55 12.69 16.42
C THR A 117 8.22 11.68 17.51
N LEU A 118 9.24 11.02 18.10
CA LEU A 118 9.05 10.06 19.20
C LEU A 118 8.37 10.73 20.42
N GLU A 119 8.83 11.93 20.80
CA GLU A 119 8.21 12.73 21.85
C GLU A 119 6.74 13.06 21.56
N ALA A 120 6.46 13.53 20.34
CA ALA A 120 5.10 13.86 19.92
C ALA A 120 4.16 12.63 19.86
N MET A 121 4.73 11.44 19.69
CA MET A 121 4.00 10.18 19.76
C MET A 121 3.83 9.63 21.18
N GLY A 122 4.54 10.20 22.17
CA GLY A 122 4.56 9.70 23.53
C GLY A 122 5.31 8.37 23.68
N ILE A 123 6.27 8.08 22.79
CA ILE A 123 7.08 6.86 22.85
C ILE A 123 8.21 7.06 23.85
N ASP A 124 8.27 6.19 24.85
CA ASP A 124 9.39 6.16 25.80
C ASP A 124 10.63 5.57 25.13
N GLN A 125 11.63 6.42 24.96
CA GLN A 125 12.90 6.06 24.30
C GLN A 125 13.82 5.22 25.20
N SER A 126 13.59 5.25 26.50
CA SER A 126 14.40 4.55 27.53
C SER A 126 13.78 3.20 27.95
N ALA A 127 12.55 2.92 27.55
CA ALA A 127 11.85 1.70 27.94
C ALA A 127 12.52 0.45 27.33
N PRO A 128 12.73 -0.63 28.11
CA PRO A 128 13.15 -1.92 27.57
C PRO A 128 12.14 -2.44 26.52
N ALA A 129 12.62 -3.27 25.60
CA ALA A 129 11.80 -3.84 24.51
C ALA A 129 10.51 -4.55 25.01
N ASP A 130 10.49 -5.05 26.23
CA ASP A 130 9.38 -5.82 26.83
C ASP A 130 8.24 -4.94 27.39
N SER A 131 8.35 -3.61 27.37
CA SER A 131 7.40 -2.71 28.06
C SER A 131 6.29 -2.12 27.15
N ALA A 132 6.29 -2.38 25.86
CA ALA A 132 5.27 -1.88 24.94
C ALA A 132 3.97 -2.68 25.09
N SER A 133 3.03 -2.15 25.85
CA SER A 133 1.69 -2.73 26.00
C SER A 133 0.96 -2.81 24.67
N SER A 134 0.64 -4.01 24.26
CA SER A 134 -0.14 -4.34 23.07
C SER A 134 -1.56 -3.78 23.15
N ALA A 135 -1.82 -2.63 22.54
CA ALA A 135 -3.17 -2.20 22.25
C ALA A 135 -3.74 -3.02 21.09
N GLY A 136 -4.23 -4.22 21.37
CA GLY A 136 -5.27 -4.91 20.60
C GLY A 136 -5.10 -5.19 19.12
N ASN A 137 -3.95 -4.89 18.51
CA ASN A 137 -3.72 -5.17 17.09
C ASN A 137 -2.70 -6.32 16.95
N HIS A 138 -3.17 -7.53 16.70
CA HIS A 138 -2.36 -8.75 16.61
C HIS A 138 -1.31 -8.77 15.48
N THR A 139 -1.15 -7.67 14.77
CA THR A 139 -0.20 -7.51 13.65
C THR A 139 0.99 -6.61 13.97
N ALA A 140 0.95 -5.87 15.08
CA ALA A 140 2.05 -4.98 15.45
C ALA A 140 3.19 -5.74 16.21
N PRO A 141 4.47 -5.40 16.00
CA PRO A 141 5.57 -5.91 16.82
C PRO A 141 5.39 -5.49 18.29
N GLU A 142 5.91 -6.27 19.25
CA GLU A 142 5.83 -5.95 20.69
C GLU A 142 6.54 -4.64 20.99
N ASP A 143 7.69 -4.40 20.36
CA ASP A 143 8.31 -3.09 20.25
C ASP A 143 8.58 -2.79 18.77
N PRO A 144 7.82 -1.91 18.11
CA PRO A 144 8.07 -1.55 16.73
C PRO A 144 9.33 -0.70 16.56
N LEU A 145 9.89 -0.16 17.66
CA LEU A 145 11.05 0.71 17.66
C LEU A 145 12.35 -0.10 17.60
N VAL A 146 13.13 0.10 16.56
CA VAL A 146 14.44 -0.54 16.42
C VAL A 146 15.45 0.12 17.37
N ARG A 147 16.24 -0.69 18.07
CA ARG A 147 17.30 -0.26 18.98
C ARG A 147 18.67 -0.67 18.46
N ASP A 148 19.68 0.13 18.78
CA ASP A 148 21.08 -0.19 18.53
C ASP A 148 21.62 -1.23 19.55
N GLU A 149 22.90 -1.60 19.43
CA GLU A 149 23.56 -2.58 20.31
C GLU A 149 23.63 -2.10 21.77
N GLU A 150 23.61 -0.80 21.99
CA GLU A 150 23.59 -0.17 23.31
C GLU A 150 22.17 -0.02 23.89
N GLY A 151 21.14 -0.44 23.17
CA GLY A 151 19.74 -0.36 23.57
C GLY A 151 19.07 0.99 23.30
N ASN A 152 19.74 1.93 22.63
CA ASN A 152 19.15 3.22 22.31
C ASN A 152 18.22 3.14 21.11
N ALA A 153 17.18 3.95 21.10
CA ALA A 153 16.27 4.07 19.99
C ALA A 153 16.98 4.64 18.74
N THR A 154 16.97 3.91 17.65
CA THR A 154 17.55 4.36 16.37
C THR A 154 16.67 5.39 15.65
N GLY A 155 15.39 5.46 15.99
CA GLY A 155 14.37 6.23 15.27
C GLY A 155 13.67 5.45 14.16
N ILE A 156 14.00 4.18 13.97
CA ILE A 156 13.30 3.32 13.01
C ILE A 156 12.11 2.67 13.70
N ILE A 157 10.92 2.85 13.11
CA ILE A 157 9.69 2.18 13.53
C ILE A 157 9.27 1.22 12.42
N ARG A 158 9.22 -0.07 12.72
CA ARG A 158 8.95 -1.15 11.74
C ARG A 158 7.51 -1.23 11.24
N ASP A 159 6.58 -0.54 11.86
CA ASP A 159 5.19 -0.46 11.43
C ASP A 159 4.77 0.99 11.27
N SER A 160 4.66 1.46 10.02
CA SER A 160 4.25 2.83 9.71
C SER A 160 2.84 3.15 10.18
N SER A 161 1.97 2.15 10.33
CA SER A 161 0.59 2.35 10.81
C SER A 161 0.54 2.76 12.27
N SER A 162 1.58 2.45 13.04
CA SER A 162 1.75 2.89 14.43
C SER A 162 2.16 4.36 14.55
N ASN A 163 2.60 5.00 13.45
CA ASN A 163 2.99 6.41 13.48
C ASN A 163 1.78 7.34 13.49
N SER A 164 1.45 7.88 14.68
CA SER A 164 0.28 8.74 14.87
C SER A 164 0.34 10.04 14.07
N LEU A 165 1.54 10.62 13.86
CA LEU A 165 1.70 11.86 13.09
C LEU A 165 1.46 11.61 11.60
N LEU A 166 1.94 10.49 11.06
CA LEU A 166 1.67 10.09 9.68
C LEU A 166 0.16 9.84 9.48
N MET A 167 -0.47 9.17 10.43
CA MET A 167 -1.92 8.94 10.39
C MET A 167 -2.72 10.25 10.48
N GLU A 168 -2.30 11.21 11.29
CA GLU A 168 -2.94 12.54 11.34
C GLU A 168 -2.72 13.33 10.06
N HIS A 169 -1.53 13.25 9.44
CA HIS A 169 -1.29 13.84 8.11
C HIS A 169 -2.29 13.27 7.09
N PHE A 170 -2.42 11.96 6.99
CA PHE A 170 -3.40 11.34 6.11
C PHE A 170 -4.83 11.78 6.43
N LYS A 171 -5.22 11.86 7.70
CA LYS A 171 -6.53 12.36 8.08
C LYS A 171 -6.75 13.82 7.63
N LYS A 172 -5.73 14.70 7.73
CA LYS A 172 -5.81 16.08 7.23
C LYS A 172 -6.02 16.11 5.72
N VAL A 173 -5.22 15.34 4.95
CA VAL A 173 -5.39 15.22 3.50
C VAL A 173 -6.80 14.77 3.14
N HIS A 174 -7.29 13.72 3.80
CA HIS A 174 -8.62 13.17 3.53
C HIS A 174 -9.78 14.10 3.92
N ARG A 175 -9.64 14.85 5.03
CA ARG A 175 -10.66 15.81 5.49
C ARG A 175 -10.69 17.09 4.69
N ASN A 176 -9.64 17.42 3.94
CA ASN A 176 -9.57 18.56 3.06
C ASN A 176 -9.95 18.17 1.61
N PRO A 177 -11.18 18.49 1.15
CA PRO A 177 -11.63 18.07 -0.18
C PRO A 177 -10.84 18.67 -1.35
N ALA A 178 -10.25 19.85 -1.16
CA ALA A 178 -9.41 20.49 -2.18
C ALA A 178 -8.07 19.73 -2.29
N LEU A 179 -7.43 19.44 -1.17
CA LEU A 179 -6.16 18.73 -1.11
C LEU A 179 -6.32 17.28 -1.62
N ALA A 180 -7.34 16.56 -1.16
CA ALA A 180 -7.61 15.22 -1.65
C ALA A 180 -7.84 15.18 -3.17
N ARG A 181 -8.54 16.19 -3.72
CA ARG A 181 -8.72 16.32 -5.17
C ARG A 181 -7.39 16.54 -5.88
N GLU A 182 -6.57 17.46 -5.41
CA GLU A 182 -5.26 17.77 -5.98
C GLU A 182 -4.37 16.51 -6.04
N ARG A 183 -4.32 15.74 -4.95
CA ARG A 183 -3.56 14.49 -4.87
C ARG A 183 -4.08 13.45 -5.86
N LEU A 184 -5.40 13.25 -5.93
CA LEU A 184 -6.00 12.32 -6.89
C LEU A 184 -5.77 12.75 -8.34
N GLU A 185 -5.83 14.05 -8.65
CA GLU A 185 -5.55 14.58 -9.99
C GLU A 185 -4.08 14.37 -10.38
N THR A 186 -3.16 14.51 -9.43
CA THR A 186 -1.74 14.19 -9.64
C THR A 186 -1.56 12.72 -9.98
N ALA A 187 -2.16 11.81 -9.22
CA ALA A 187 -2.11 10.38 -9.51
C ALA A 187 -2.74 10.04 -10.88
N LEU A 188 -3.91 10.61 -11.20
CA LEU A 188 -4.57 10.39 -12.49
C LEU A 188 -3.75 10.90 -13.67
N ARG A 189 -3.00 11.99 -13.51
CA ARG A 189 -2.06 12.48 -14.53
C ARG A 189 -0.93 11.48 -14.75
N GLU A 190 -0.30 11.00 -13.69
CA GLU A 190 0.74 9.96 -13.72
C GLU A 190 0.26 8.68 -14.44
N PHE A 191 -0.93 8.22 -14.10
CA PHE A 191 -1.53 7.04 -14.75
C PHE A 191 -1.76 7.26 -16.24
N ARG A 192 -2.32 8.40 -16.62
CA ARG A 192 -2.56 8.75 -18.02
C ARG A 192 -1.26 8.80 -18.84
N GLU A 193 -0.22 9.41 -18.30
CA GLU A 193 1.10 9.50 -18.94
C GLU A 193 1.75 8.13 -19.19
N ARG A 194 1.36 7.13 -18.39
CA ARG A 194 1.81 5.74 -18.52
C ARG A 194 0.83 4.82 -19.24
N GLY A 195 -0.23 5.38 -19.86
CA GLY A 195 -1.23 4.61 -20.59
C GLY A 195 -2.15 3.77 -19.72
N ILE A 196 -2.22 4.03 -18.40
CA ILE A 196 -3.14 3.36 -17.48
C ILE A 196 -4.52 4.00 -17.64
N THR A 197 -5.49 3.23 -18.12
CA THR A 197 -6.87 3.66 -18.37
C THR A 197 -7.88 3.10 -17.37
N SER A 198 -7.44 2.13 -16.56
CA SER A 198 -8.20 1.58 -15.44
C SER A 198 -7.25 1.16 -14.33
N PHE A 199 -7.72 1.24 -13.10
CA PHE A 199 -6.92 0.79 -11.95
C PHE A 199 -7.80 0.35 -10.78
N GLN A 200 -7.20 -0.45 -9.90
CA GLN A 200 -7.82 -0.93 -8.69
C GLN A 200 -7.18 -0.23 -7.49
N ASP A 201 -7.92 0.73 -6.93
CA ASP A 201 -7.43 1.57 -5.83
C ASP A 201 -7.77 0.93 -4.48
N ASN A 202 -6.73 0.51 -3.78
CA ASN A 202 -6.82 0.07 -2.40
C ASN A 202 -7.03 1.29 -1.48
N THR A 203 -8.27 1.76 -1.47
CA THR A 203 -8.67 3.00 -0.82
C THR A 203 -8.84 2.78 0.68
N TRP A 204 -7.87 3.19 1.48
CA TRP A 204 -7.92 3.04 2.94
C TRP A 204 -8.99 3.92 3.60
N PHE A 205 -9.41 4.99 2.92
CA PHE A 205 -10.26 6.00 3.52
C PHE A 205 -11.45 6.35 2.62
N PHE A 206 -12.65 6.31 3.20
CA PHE A 206 -13.89 6.66 2.52
C PHE A 206 -13.87 8.03 1.82
N PRO A 207 -13.25 9.09 2.37
CA PRO A 207 -13.17 10.39 1.68
C PRO A 207 -12.52 10.37 0.30
N ALA A 208 -11.58 9.45 0.02
CA ALA A 208 -11.02 9.30 -1.33
C ALA A 208 -12.09 8.89 -2.36
N ILE A 209 -13.05 8.05 -1.95
CA ILE A 209 -14.22 7.67 -2.79
C ILE A 209 -15.04 8.91 -3.12
N LEU A 210 -15.24 9.80 -2.16
CA LEU A 210 -15.92 11.08 -2.40
C LEU A 210 -15.13 11.97 -3.35
N GLY A 211 -13.80 11.93 -3.29
CA GLY A 211 -12.90 12.59 -4.24
C GLY A 211 -13.16 12.12 -5.67
N TYR A 212 -13.16 10.80 -5.92
CA TYR A 212 -13.47 10.23 -7.24
C TYR A 212 -14.88 10.59 -7.73
N ARG A 213 -15.89 10.58 -6.85
CA ARG A 213 -17.25 11.00 -7.23
C ARG A 213 -17.31 12.46 -7.65
N ARG A 214 -16.57 13.34 -6.98
CA ARG A 214 -16.44 14.76 -7.36
C ARG A 214 -15.74 14.91 -8.70
N LEU A 215 -14.58 14.26 -8.88
CA LEU A 215 -13.84 14.28 -10.15
C LEU A 215 -14.70 13.78 -11.31
N LYS A 216 -15.45 12.70 -11.12
CA LYS A 216 -16.40 12.21 -12.14
C LYS A 216 -17.47 13.25 -12.46
N ARG A 217 -18.10 13.86 -11.44
CA ARG A 217 -19.16 14.87 -11.64
C ARG A 217 -18.69 16.05 -12.47
N HIS A 218 -17.40 16.42 -12.32
CA HIS A 218 -16.79 17.52 -13.05
C HIS A 218 -16.10 17.08 -14.37
N GLY A 219 -16.29 15.85 -14.84
CA GLY A 219 -15.65 15.34 -16.06
C GLY A 219 -14.13 15.20 -15.98
N ARG A 220 -13.56 15.17 -14.77
CA ARG A 220 -12.10 15.13 -14.52
C ARG A 220 -11.57 13.75 -14.13
N LEU A 221 -12.44 12.75 -14.00
CA LEU A 221 -12.03 11.36 -13.77
C LEU A 221 -11.63 10.73 -15.11
N THR A 222 -10.33 10.59 -15.34
CA THR A 222 -9.74 10.20 -16.64
C THR A 222 -9.52 8.69 -16.79
N ALA A 223 -9.81 7.90 -15.77
CA ALA A 223 -9.65 6.45 -15.78
C ALA A 223 -10.83 5.75 -15.07
N ARG A 224 -11.00 4.46 -15.34
CA ARG A 224 -11.93 3.61 -14.58
C ARG A 224 -11.29 3.23 -13.25
N VAL A 225 -12.04 3.38 -12.16
CA VAL A 225 -11.57 3.09 -10.81
C VAL A 225 -12.41 2.01 -10.16
N SER A 226 -11.77 0.94 -9.71
CA SER A 226 -12.34 -0.03 -8.78
C SER A 226 -11.89 0.33 -7.37
N CYS A 227 -12.78 0.93 -6.58
CA CYS A 227 -12.48 1.32 -5.21
C CYS A 227 -12.58 0.15 -4.25
N TRP A 228 -11.48 -0.15 -3.58
CA TRP A 228 -11.43 -1.15 -2.52
C TRP A 228 -11.71 -0.53 -1.17
N LEU A 229 -12.07 -1.36 -0.23
CA LEU A 229 -12.39 -0.93 1.12
C LEU A 229 -11.64 -1.77 2.13
N PHE A 230 -11.18 -1.15 3.20
CA PHE A 230 -10.39 -1.82 4.22
C PHE A 230 -11.29 -2.68 5.12
N GLY A 231 -10.97 -3.97 5.23
CA GLY A 231 -11.81 -4.99 5.85
C GLY A 231 -11.47 -5.32 7.31
N ASN A 232 -10.28 -4.93 7.80
CA ASN A 232 -9.86 -5.22 9.17
C ASN A 232 -10.64 -4.43 10.24
N ASP A 233 -11.42 -3.41 9.85
CA ASP A 233 -12.28 -2.66 10.76
C ASP A 233 -13.78 -2.88 10.42
N PRO A 234 -14.49 -3.77 11.19
CA PRO A 234 -15.90 -4.05 10.96
C PRO A 234 -16.83 -2.84 11.14
N LYS A 235 -16.43 -1.84 11.95
CA LYS A 235 -17.23 -0.63 12.19
C LYS A 235 -17.33 0.26 10.95
N ARG A 236 -16.33 0.21 10.07
CA ARG A 236 -16.35 0.91 8.77
C ARG A 236 -17.24 0.22 7.75
N SER A 237 -17.64 -1.01 8.00
CA SER A 237 -18.46 -1.82 7.10
C SER A 237 -19.83 -1.22 6.76
N ALA A 238 -20.42 -0.44 7.66
CA ALA A 238 -21.71 0.21 7.42
C ALA A 238 -21.65 1.30 6.33
N LEU A 239 -20.54 2.05 6.25
CA LEU A 239 -20.31 3.07 5.22
C LEU A 239 -20.11 2.45 3.82
N MET A 240 -19.77 1.18 3.78
CA MET A 240 -19.45 0.43 2.57
C MET A 240 -20.67 0.01 1.75
N ASN A 241 -21.85 0.10 2.32
CA ASN A 241 -23.11 -0.19 1.61
C ASN A 241 -23.65 1.01 0.84
N LEU A 242 -23.03 2.19 0.99
CA LEU A 242 -23.43 3.37 0.24
C LEU A 242 -23.25 3.16 -1.26
N PRO A 243 -24.25 3.46 -2.09
CA PRO A 243 -24.15 3.27 -3.52
C PRO A 243 -23.05 4.15 -4.13
N LEU A 244 -22.16 3.54 -4.91
CA LEU A 244 -21.22 4.26 -5.75
C LEU A 244 -21.95 4.64 -7.05
N TYR A 245 -22.49 5.84 -7.12
CA TYR A 245 -23.17 6.34 -8.34
C TYR A 245 -22.14 6.71 -9.42
N GLY A 246 -21.36 5.71 -9.85
CA GLY A 246 -20.20 5.92 -10.72
C GLY A 246 -20.38 5.42 -12.16
N GLY A 247 -21.46 4.70 -12.47
CA GLY A 247 -21.59 4.03 -13.77
C GLY A 247 -20.35 3.19 -14.08
N ASN A 248 -19.92 3.18 -15.33
CA ASN A 248 -18.76 2.38 -15.76
C ASN A 248 -17.40 2.93 -15.35
N LEU A 249 -17.31 4.15 -14.79
CA LEU A 249 -16.05 4.77 -14.40
C LEU A 249 -15.69 4.55 -12.93
N LEU A 250 -16.66 4.25 -12.08
CA LEU A 250 -16.41 4.09 -10.64
C LEU A 250 -17.19 2.86 -10.14
N THR A 251 -16.46 1.82 -9.77
CA THR A 251 -17.02 0.55 -9.32
C THR A 251 -16.49 0.20 -7.93
N ARG A 252 -17.17 -0.73 -7.27
CA ARG A 252 -16.68 -1.33 -6.02
C ARG A 252 -15.79 -2.50 -6.35
N GLY A 253 -14.62 -2.51 -5.74
CA GLY A 253 -13.69 -3.62 -5.74
C GLY A 253 -13.86 -4.55 -4.53
N PRO A 254 -12.87 -5.42 -4.32
CA PRO A 254 -12.78 -6.32 -3.17
C PRO A 254 -12.64 -5.55 -1.84
N TRP A 255 -12.78 -6.31 -0.77
CA TRP A 255 -12.38 -5.86 0.56
C TRP A 255 -10.95 -6.25 0.82
N LYS A 256 -10.12 -5.27 1.21
CA LYS A 256 -8.70 -5.48 1.52
C LYS A 256 -8.53 -5.84 2.98
N PHE A 257 -7.80 -6.93 3.19
CA PHE A 257 -7.31 -7.37 4.50
C PHE A 257 -5.78 -7.40 4.47
N ILE A 258 -5.15 -7.05 5.58
CA ILE A 258 -3.71 -7.15 5.78
C ILE A 258 -3.45 -8.32 6.70
N LEU A 259 -2.66 -9.29 6.26
CA LEU A 259 -2.34 -10.49 7.01
C LEU A 259 -0.94 -10.46 7.61
N ASP A 260 0.01 -9.73 6.99
CA ASP A 260 1.36 -9.55 7.49
C ASP A 260 1.94 -8.18 7.09
N GLY A 261 3.24 -7.98 7.25
CA GLY A 261 3.95 -6.77 6.88
C GLY A 261 4.74 -6.87 5.59
N SER A 262 6.04 -6.45 5.59
CA SER A 262 6.94 -6.48 4.44
C SER A 262 8.32 -7.04 4.80
N PHE A 263 9.08 -7.49 3.79
CA PHE A 263 10.46 -7.95 4.00
C PHE A 263 11.36 -6.81 4.46
N SER A 264 11.34 -5.68 3.79
CA SER A 264 12.20 -4.54 4.13
C SER A 264 11.98 -3.95 5.53
N ALA A 265 10.82 -4.20 6.13
CA ALA A 265 10.54 -3.84 7.53
C ALA A 265 10.73 -5.02 8.50
N HIS A 266 11.16 -6.19 8.04
CA HIS A 266 11.26 -7.45 8.80
C HIS A 266 9.94 -7.84 9.52
N THR A 267 8.81 -7.55 8.89
CA THR A 267 7.45 -7.81 9.41
C THR A 267 6.63 -8.75 8.55
N GLY A 268 7.13 -9.16 7.37
CA GLY A 268 6.56 -10.25 6.58
C GLY A 268 6.62 -11.55 7.38
N TRP A 269 5.52 -12.33 7.41
CA TRP A 269 5.43 -13.50 8.27
C TRP A 269 5.96 -14.76 7.59
N LEU A 270 7.08 -15.28 8.10
CA LEU A 270 7.85 -16.35 7.52
C LEU A 270 7.72 -17.67 8.30
N CYS A 271 7.87 -18.80 7.61
CA CYS A 271 7.99 -20.11 8.22
C CYS A 271 9.37 -20.34 8.87
N GLU A 272 10.41 -19.69 8.32
CA GLU A 272 11.78 -19.68 8.87
C GLU A 272 12.14 -18.23 9.26
N PRO A 273 13.11 -18.03 10.18
CA PRO A 273 13.50 -16.67 10.58
C PRO A 273 14.20 -15.93 9.44
N TYR A 274 14.21 -14.60 9.51
CA TYR A 274 15.02 -13.78 8.61
C TYR A 274 16.51 -14.15 8.75
N ALA A 275 17.22 -14.27 7.62
CA ALA A 275 18.62 -14.68 7.61
C ALA A 275 19.53 -13.67 8.31
N ASN A 276 19.20 -12.39 8.20
CA ASN A 276 19.94 -11.26 8.81
C ASN A 276 19.32 -10.78 10.16
N ASP A 277 18.28 -11.44 10.66
CA ASP A 277 17.65 -11.16 11.96
C ASP A 277 17.20 -12.50 12.59
N PRO A 278 18.17 -13.38 13.01
CA PRO A 278 17.88 -14.70 13.52
C PRO A 278 17.02 -14.65 14.79
N GLY A 279 15.84 -15.30 14.74
CA GLY A 279 14.84 -15.25 15.81
C GLY A 279 13.62 -14.42 15.45
N ASN A 280 13.72 -13.55 14.47
CA ASN A 280 12.58 -12.83 13.93
C ASN A 280 11.93 -13.59 12.77
N TYR A 281 10.67 -13.96 12.93
CA TYR A 281 9.84 -14.64 11.92
C TYR A 281 8.85 -13.67 11.26
N GLY A 282 8.92 -12.39 11.58
CA GLY A 282 7.84 -11.47 11.30
C GLY A 282 6.56 -11.83 12.06
N ARG A 283 5.44 -11.27 11.67
CA ARG A 283 4.15 -11.52 12.30
C ARG A 283 3.00 -11.45 11.33
N GLY A 284 1.92 -12.15 11.67
CA GLY A 284 0.72 -12.12 10.85
C GLY A 284 -0.54 -12.55 11.59
N VAL A 285 -1.61 -12.53 10.85
CA VAL A 285 -2.95 -12.90 11.31
C VAL A 285 -3.10 -14.42 11.23
N PRO A 286 -3.34 -15.11 12.36
CA PRO A 286 -3.49 -16.55 12.37
C PRO A 286 -4.77 -17.01 11.64
N ALA A 287 -4.76 -18.25 11.14
CA ALA A 287 -5.86 -18.83 10.35
C ALA A 287 -7.23 -18.70 11.05
N SER A 288 -7.29 -18.83 12.37
CA SER A 288 -8.53 -18.72 13.13
C SER A 288 -9.21 -17.34 13.01
N HIS A 289 -8.44 -16.26 12.88
CA HIS A 289 -8.99 -14.92 12.63
C HIS A 289 -9.35 -14.73 11.16
N ILE A 290 -8.55 -15.29 10.24
CA ILE A 290 -8.81 -15.25 8.80
C ILE A 290 -10.13 -15.96 8.47
N GLU A 291 -10.46 -17.06 9.14
CA GLU A 291 -11.77 -17.72 9.02
C GLU A 291 -12.92 -16.72 9.22
N GLY A 292 -12.83 -15.87 10.25
CA GLY A 292 -13.84 -14.84 10.50
C GLY A 292 -13.97 -13.82 9.37
N TYR A 293 -12.85 -13.43 8.72
CA TYR A 293 -12.89 -12.57 7.55
C TYR A 293 -13.57 -13.24 6.35
N LEU A 294 -13.29 -14.53 6.12
CA LEU A 294 -13.89 -15.29 5.03
C LEU A 294 -15.39 -15.51 5.23
N GLU A 295 -15.83 -15.83 6.44
CA GLU A 295 -17.24 -15.96 6.80
C GLU A 295 -17.98 -14.62 6.65
N PHE A 296 -17.33 -13.51 7.03
CA PHE A 296 -17.88 -12.18 6.79
C PHE A 296 -18.05 -11.89 5.29
N LEU A 297 -17.07 -12.23 4.45
CA LEU A 297 -17.15 -12.05 3.00
C LEU A 297 -18.29 -12.88 2.38
N LEU A 298 -18.46 -14.13 2.82
CA LEU A 298 -19.57 -15.00 2.42
C LEU A 298 -20.92 -14.35 2.78
N LYS A 299 -21.07 -13.85 4.02
CA LYS A 299 -22.28 -13.15 4.46
C LYS A 299 -22.57 -11.89 3.66
N LYS A 300 -21.53 -11.13 3.26
CA LYS A 300 -21.67 -9.91 2.47
C LYS A 300 -21.76 -10.15 0.97
N ASN A 301 -21.55 -11.36 0.50
CA ASN A 301 -21.45 -11.71 -0.92
C ASN A 301 -20.42 -10.83 -1.64
N ARG A 302 -19.18 -10.81 -1.16
CA ARG A 302 -18.12 -9.92 -1.65
C ARG A 302 -16.81 -10.65 -1.82
N GLN A 303 -16.02 -10.23 -2.82
CA GLN A 303 -14.65 -10.65 -3.01
C GLN A 303 -13.76 -10.06 -1.92
N GLY A 304 -12.77 -10.83 -1.44
CA GLY A 304 -11.69 -10.39 -0.56
C GLY A 304 -10.35 -10.36 -1.28
N ALA A 305 -9.51 -9.40 -0.92
CA ALA A 305 -8.12 -9.28 -1.34
C ALA A 305 -7.24 -9.23 -0.08
N PHE A 306 -6.28 -10.13 0.01
CA PHE A 306 -5.49 -10.37 1.22
C PHE A 306 -4.03 -10.05 0.95
N HIS A 307 -3.50 -9.03 1.60
CA HIS A 307 -2.07 -8.78 1.62
C HIS A 307 -1.39 -9.93 2.36
N ALA A 308 -0.53 -10.64 1.68
CA ALA A 308 0.28 -11.72 2.23
C ALA A 308 1.62 -11.78 1.49
N ILE A 309 2.68 -11.36 2.13
CA ILE A 309 4.04 -11.26 1.58
C ILE A 309 4.84 -12.50 1.94
N GLY A 310 4.87 -12.87 3.21
CA GLY A 310 5.60 -14.03 3.71
C GLY A 310 4.86 -15.35 3.45
N ASP A 311 5.63 -16.41 3.31
CA ASP A 311 5.13 -17.75 3.02
C ASP A 311 4.24 -18.31 4.13
N ARG A 312 4.49 -17.96 5.39
CA ARG A 312 3.61 -18.33 6.50
C ARG A 312 2.28 -17.59 6.44
N ALA A 313 2.25 -16.33 6.07
CA ALA A 313 1.00 -15.60 5.90
C ALA A 313 0.13 -16.22 4.79
N VAL A 314 0.77 -16.60 3.67
CA VAL A 314 0.09 -17.34 2.58
C VAL A 314 -0.45 -18.67 3.08
N LYS A 315 0.36 -19.43 3.83
CA LYS A 315 -0.06 -20.72 4.41
C LYS A 315 -1.27 -20.58 5.33
N GLU A 316 -1.23 -19.66 6.27
CA GLU A 316 -2.33 -19.42 7.23
C GLU A 316 -3.62 -19.00 6.51
N PHE A 317 -3.50 -18.19 5.46
CA PHE A 317 -4.64 -17.83 4.61
C PHE A 317 -5.23 -19.07 3.91
N LEU A 318 -4.39 -19.93 3.35
CA LEU A 318 -4.84 -21.13 2.66
C LEU A 318 -5.47 -22.13 3.64
N ASP A 319 -4.89 -22.32 4.83
CA ASP A 319 -5.44 -23.18 5.88
C ASP A 319 -6.87 -22.74 6.27
N ALA A 320 -7.06 -21.43 6.47
CA ALA A 320 -8.37 -20.86 6.73
C ALA A 320 -9.34 -21.03 5.55
N ALA A 321 -8.86 -20.78 4.32
CA ALA A 321 -9.69 -20.85 3.12
C ALA A 321 -10.15 -22.31 2.84
N GLU A 322 -9.28 -23.30 3.02
CA GLU A 322 -9.65 -24.72 2.88
C GLU A 322 -10.70 -25.12 3.92
N LYS A 323 -10.51 -24.72 5.17
CA LYS A 323 -11.43 -25.03 6.26
C LYS A 323 -12.81 -24.42 6.02
N VAL A 324 -12.86 -23.14 5.60
CA VAL A 324 -14.13 -22.45 5.30
C VAL A 324 -14.78 -23.01 4.04
N ALA A 325 -13.99 -23.30 2.98
CA ALA A 325 -14.50 -23.88 1.75
C ALA A 325 -15.03 -25.31 1.95
N GLY A 326 -14.45 -26.07 2.89
CA GLY A 326 -14.96 -27.39 3.29
C GLY A 326 -16.36 -27.35 3.88
N LYS A 327 -16.69 -26.26 4.61
CA LYS A 327 -18.03 -26.00 5.15
C LYS A 327 -18.96 -25.33 4.15
N ASN A 328 -18.42 -24.49 3.29
CA ASN A 328 -19.16 -23.69 2.30
C ASN A 328 -18.40 -23.60 0.97
N PRO A 329 -18.59 -24.57 0.05
CA PRO A 329 -17.88 -24.60 -1.23
C PRO A 329 -18.04 -23.34 -2.09
N ARG A 330 -19.11 -22.56 -1.87
CA ARG A 330 -19.34 -21.29 -2.56
C ARG A 330 -18.21 -20.30 -2.36
N LEU A 331 -17.35 -20.46 -1.36
CA LEU A 331 -16.19 -19.58 -1.16
C LEU A 331 -15.29 -19.51 -2.41
N LYS A 332 -15.19 -20.61 -3.17
CA LYS A 332 -14.38 -20.68 -4.40
C LYS A 332 -14.91 -19.79 -5.53
N ASP A 333 -16.19 -19.47 -5.52
CA ASP A 333 -16.83 -18.61 -6.53
C ASP A 333 -16.49 -17.13 -6.33
N PHE A 334 -16.01 -16.78 -5.14
CA PHE A 334 -15.66 -15.40 -4.81
C PHE A 334 -14.34 -14.96 -5.46
N ARG A 335 -13.55 -15.90 -6.01
CA ARG A 335 -12.26 -15.61 -6.62
C ARG A 335 -11.41 -14.71 -5.70
N LEU A 336 -11.20 -15.18 -4.46
CA LEU A 336 -10.37 -14.49 -3.48
C LEU A 336 -9.02 -14.14 -4.08
N ARG A 337 -8.38 -13.08 -3.58
CA ARG A 337 -7.10 -12.62 -4.10
C ARG A 337 -6.04 -12.64 -3.00
N ILE A 338 -4.85 -13.08 -3.34
CA ILE A 338 -3.62 -12.82 -2.58
C ILE A 338 -2.90 -11.68 -3.28
N GLU A 339 -2.62 -10.62 -2.53
CA GLU A 339 -1.87 -9.47 -2.99
C GLU A 339 -0.40 -9.63 -2.60
N HIS A 340 0.48 -9.17 -3.46
CA HIS A 340 1.94 -9.27 -3.37
C HIS A 340 2.46 -10.69 -3.56
N ALA A 341 2.16 -11.62 -2.67
CA ALA A 341 2.55 -13.04 -2.76
C ALA A 341 4.05 -13.19 -3.14
N GLN A 342 4.92 -12.45 -2.45
CA GLN A 342 6.33 -12.39 -2.80
C GLN A 342 7.02 -13.72 -2.53
N LEU A 343 6.61 -14.42 -1.48
CA LEU A 343 7.10 -15.76 -1.17
C LEU A 343 5.94 -16.75 -1.09
N ILE A 344 5.95 -17.76 -1.98
CA ILE A 344 4.96 -18.82 -2.04
C ILE A 344 5.70 -20.17 -2.02
N ARG A 345 5.33 -21.07 -1.11
CA ARG A 345 5.89 -22.41 -1.09
C ARG A 345 5.35 -23.25 -2.26
N LYS A 346 6.15 -24.18 -2.77
CA LYS A 346 5.76 -25.02 -3.91
C LYS A 346 4.47 -25.80 -3.66
N GLU A 347 4.29 -26.34 -2.47
CA GLU A 347 3.09 -27.07 -2.07
C GLU A 347 1.83 -26.20 -2.05
N ASP A 348 1.95 -24.89 -1.83
CA ASP A 348 0.82 -23.97 -1.78
C ASP A 348 0.28 -23.61 -3.17
N ILE A 349 1.07 -23.74 -4.23
CA ILE A 349 0.64 -23.45 -5.61
C ILE A 349 -0.58 -24.29 -6.01
N LYS A 350 -0.57 -25.58 -5.67
CA LYS A 350 -1.71 -26.48 -5.94
C LYS A 350 -2.95 -26.04 -5.15
N ARG A 351 -2.79 -25.68 -3.89
CA ARG A 351 -3.87 -25.22 -3.00
C ARG A 351 -4.54 -23.95 -3.53
N ILE A 352 -3.72 -22.97 -3.96
CA ILE A 352 -4.18 -21.73 -4.58
C ILE A 352 -5.08 -22.02 -5.79
N ARG A 353 -4.64 -22.92 -6.69
CA ARG A 353 -5.42 -23.34 -7.85
C ARG A 353 -6.72 -24.03 -7.46
N ASP A 354 -6.67 -25.00 -6.53
CA ASP A 354 -7.81 -25.82 -6.15
C ASP A 354 -8.90 -25.02 -5.40
N LEU A 355 -8.50 -23.89 -4.80
CA LEU A 355 -9.39 -22.91 -4.16
C LEU A 355 -9.86 -21.80 -5.11
N ASN A 356 -9.44 -21.79 -6.38
CA ASN A 356 -9.74 -20.73 -7.36
C ASN A 356 -9.32 -19.34 -6.90
N ILE A 357 -8.16 -19.24 -6.24
CA ILE A 357 -7.61 -17.98 -5.72
C ILE A 357 -6.79 -17.29 -6.80
N LEU A 358 -6.95 -15.99 -6.95
CA LEU A 358 -6.14 -15.15 -7.83
C LEU A 358 -4.88 -14.68 -7.10
N VAL A 359 -3.77 -14.61 -7.80
CA VAL A 359 -2.52 -14.02 -7.29
C VAL A 359 -2.23 -12.73 -8.03
N ALA A 360 -2.15 -11.63 -7.29
CA ALA A 360 -1.75 -10.33 -7.81
C ALA A 360 -0.27 -10.09 -7.45
N ALA A 361 0.61 -10.78 -8.17
CA ALA A 361 2.05 -10.65 -7.99
C ALA A 361 2.57 -9.30 -8.49
N GLN A 362 3.62 -8.83 -7.86
CA GLN A 362 4.35 -7.61 -8.23
C GLN A 362 5.77 -7.97 -8.64
N PRO A 363 6.02 -8.34 -9.90
CA PRO A 363 7.34 -8.81 -10.36
C PRO A 363 8.46 -7.78 -10.20
N SER A 364 8.14 -6.48 -10.12
CA SER A 364 9.11 -5.43 -9.85
C SER A 364 9.81 -5.58 -8.49
N ALA A 365 9.15 -6.18 -7.51
CA ALA A 365 9.78 -6.49 -6.21
C ALA A 365 10.94 -7.49 -6.34
N LEU A 366 10.87 -8.39 -7.35
CA LEU A 366 11.91 -9.37 -7.66
C LEU A 366 12.98 -8.83 -8.63
N ALA A 367 12.69 -7.75 -9.34
CA ALA A 367 13.57 -7.19 -10.38
C ALA A 367 14.62 -6.20 -9.82
N THR A 368 14.55 -5.84 -8.55
CA THR A 368 15.54 -4.98 -7.87
C THR A 368 16.52 -5.87 -7.12
N PRO A 369 17.74 -6.14 -7.69
CA PRO A 369 18.64 -7.17 -7.16
C PRO A 369 19.12 -6.98 -5.73
N ASP A 370 18.99 -5.77 -5.19
CA ASP A 370 19.55 -5.39 -3.89
C ASP A 370 18.50 -5.20 -2.79
N LYS A 371 17.21 -5.33 -3.11
CA LYS A 371 16.13 -5.07 -2.13
C LYS A 371 15.66 -6.28 -1.34
N ASP A 372 15.97 -7.48 -1.81
CA ASP A 372 15.53 -8.75 -1.21
C ASP A 372 16.71 -9.64 -0.78
N ARG A 373 17.92 -9.08 -0.67
CA ARG A 373 19.10 -9.81 -0.18
C ARG A 373 19.35 -9.65 1.32
N GLU A 374 18.50 -8.91 2.01
CA GLU A 374 18.56 -8.72 3.46
C GLU A 374 17.73 -9.75 4.22
#